data_8515729be63508a224450515bfbe7ba8
#
_entry.id   8515729be63508a224450515bfbe7ba8
#
_cell.length_a   1.000
_cell.length_b   1.000
_cell.length_c   1.000
_cell.angle_alpha   90.00
_cell.angle_beta   90.00
_cell.angle_gamma   90.00
#
_symmetry.space_group_name_H-M   'P 1'
#
loop_
_entity.id
_entity.type
_entity.pdbx_description
1 polymer ?
#
loop_
_entity_poly.entity_id
_entity_poly.type
_entity_poly.pdbx_seq_one_letter_code
_entity_poly.pdbx_strand_id
1 'polypeptide(L)'
;MIAFEPEDAECDVRVFRGRTKQLIFCSTVDVYDKTPSRYPVTEESGVVSARPSFAYGWKKVQCEQTMWGAHQRGDFALTVLRPTFTYNETWSPGIHSFGGQSYHLDRLLKGKPFILHGDGTSIWVATYRDDTASAFVGAVGNSKAFGQAYNVSGEEWMTHNHIWRTLARLLEAPEPDFVYIPTELLGKLAPKEAEWCVENFRHNNIFDNTKAKRDLGFRYTVRFEEGARRCLDWLRANNRIEDCAKYPFYDRIVETWRRHEAAMVKEMQMNPQP
;
A
#
# COMPACT_ATOMS: atom_id res chain seq x y z
N MET A 1 -5.86 -7.75 17.29
CA MET A 1 -7.20 -7.27 16.88
C MET A 1 -7.08 -6.50 15.58
N ILE A 2 -8.07 -6.59 14.71
CA ILE A 2 -8.17 -5.81 13.47
C ILE A 2 -9.52 -5.08 13.55
N ALA A 3 -9.49 -3.74 13.57
CA ALA A 3 -10.67 -2.88 13.47
C ALA A 3 -10.53 -2.00 12.23
N PHE A 4 -11.57 -1.90 11.45
CA PHE A 4 -11.62 -1.05 10.26
C PHE A 4 -12.45 0.21 10.50
N GLU A 5 -13.44 0.12 11.35
CA GLU A 5 -14.30 1.21 11.74
C GLU A 5 -14.02 1.61 13.21
N PRO A 6 -14.19 2.89 13.58
CA PRO A 6 -14.03 3.33 14.97
C PRO A 6 -14.89 2.53 15.96
N GLU A 7 -16.10 2.17 15.55
CA GLU A 7 -17.06 1.39 16.36
C GLU A 7 -16.54 -0.02 16.67
N ASP A 8 -15.75 -0.63 15.76
CA ASP A 8 -15.07 -1.90 16.01
C ASP A 8 -14.06 -1.74 17.15
N ALA A 9 -13.28 -0.65 17.14
CA ALA A 9 -12.30 -0.36 18.19
C ALA A 9 -12.98 -0.11 19.54
N GLU A 10 -14.10 0.61 19.58
CA GLU A 10 -14.91 0.81 20.79
C GLU A 10 -15.45 -0.53 21.33
N CYS A 11 -15.92 -1.40 20.43
CA CYS A 11 -16.39 -2.73 20.79
C CYS A 11 -15.27 -3.56 21.40
N ASP A 12 -14.08 -3.57 20.76
CA ASP A 12 -12.91 -4.28 21.27
C ASP A 12 -12.51 -3.79 22.67
N VAL A 13 -12.46 -2.47 22.89
CA VAL A 13 -12.17 -1.90 24.22
C VAL A 13 -13.19 -2.37 25.24
N ARG A 14 -14.49 -2.30 24.93
CA ARG A 14 -15.55 -2.74 25.83
C ARG A 14 -15.44 -4.23 26.20
N VAL A 15 -15.10 -5.07 25.23
CA VAL A 15 -14.99 -6.55 25.42
C VAL A 15 -13.76 -6.92 26.22
N PHE A 16 -12.60 -6.28 25.94
CA PHE A 16 -11.32 -6.69 26.50
C PHE A 16 -10.89 -5.93 27.76
N ARG A 17 -11.56 -4.83 28.09
CA ARG A 17 -11.30 -4.03 29.30
C ARG A 17 -11.26 -4.89 30.56
N GLY A 18 -10.11 -4.90 31.25
CA GLY A 18 -9.89 -5.67 32.47
C GLY A 18 -9.89 -7.19 32.31
N ARG A 19 -9.97 -7.70 31.07
CA ARG A 19 -10.01 -9.15 30.76
C ARG A 19 -8.76 -9.65 30.06
N THR A 20 -7.93 -8.75 29.53
CA THR A 20 -6.66 -9.10 28.92
C THR A 20 -5.53 -8.25 29.48
N LYS A 21 -4.33 -8.82 29.59
CA LYS A 21 -3.13 -8.08 29.99
C LYS A 21 -2.58 -7.26 28.85
N GLN A 22 -2.69 -7.73 27.62
CA GLN A 22 -2.18 -7.10 26.42
C GLN A 22 -3.22 -7.16 25.29
N LEU A 23 -3.36 -6.05 24.56
CA LEU A 23 -4.07 -6.00 23.29
C LEU A 23 -3.08 -5.57 22.20
N ILE A 24 -2.96 -6.36 21.12
CA ILE A 24 -2.14 -6.05 19.96
C ILE A 24 -3.08 -5.59 18.85
N PHE A 25 -2.96 -4.33 18.45
CA PHE A 25 -3.78 -3.72 17.40
C PHE A 25 -3.05 -3.70 16.06
N CYS A 26 -3.69 -4.26 15.03
CA CYS A 26 -3.23 -4.17 13.65
C CYS A 26 -3.71 -2.84 13.04
N SER A 27 -2.86 -1.84 13.09
CA SER A 27 -3.05 -0.56 12.41
C SER A 27 -2.46 -0.60 10.98
N THR A 28 -1.91 0.49 10.51
CA THR A 28 -1.29 0.65 9.19
C THR A 28 -0.34 1.85 9.19
N VAL A 29 0.65 1.87 8.31
CA VAL A 29 1.44 3.08 8.05
C VAL A 29 0.62 4.20 7.39
N ASP A 30 -0.58 3.91 6.92
CA ASP A 30 -1.46 4.89 6.30
C ASP A 30 -2.09 5.87 7.31
N VAL A 31 -1.84 5.69 8.61
CA VAL A 31 -2.17 6.68 9.65
C VAL A 31 -1.25 7.89 9.62
N TYR A 32 -0.07 7.79 9.00
CA TYR A 32 0.87 8.91 8.91
C TYR A 32 0.48 9.92 7.84
N ASP A 33 0.89 11.18 8.07
CA ASP A 33 0.86 12.19 7.02
C ASP A 33 1.68 11.69 5.80
N LYS A 34 1.12 11.87 4.62
CA LYS A 34 1.74 11.41 3.36
C LYS A 34 2.82 12.35 2.82
N THR A 35 3.02 13.49 3.48
CA THR A 35 4.04 14.49 3.13
C THR A 35 5.00 14.75 4.30
N PRO A 36 5.72 13.71 4.78
CA PRO A 36 6.62 13.86 5.90
C PRO A 36 7.80 14.78 5.53
N SER A 37 8.35 15.46 6.53
CA SER A 37 9.50 16.36 6.33
C SER A 37 10.82 15.63 6.03
N ARG A 38 10.89 14.33 6.32
CA ARG A 38 12.07 13.47 6.09
C ARG A 38 11.73 12.01 5.91
N TYR A 39 12.62 11.26 5.25
CA TYR A 39 12.58 9.81 5.10
C TYR A 39 13.86 9.18 5.68
N PRO A 40 13.81 7.90 6.11
CA PRO A 40 12.60 7.11 6.31
C PRO A 40 11.73 7.64 7.46
N VAL A 41 10.42 7.37 7.42
CA VAL A 41 9.49 7.71 8.49
C VAL A 41 9.68 6.74 9.66
N THR A 42 10.00 7.27 10.84
CA THR A 42 10.06 6.51 12.11
C THR A 42 8.78 6.71 12.91
N GLU A 43 8.57 5.91 13.95
CA GLU A 43 7.44 6.06 14.87
C GLU A 43 7.46 7.40 15.62
N GLU A 44 8.65 7.98 15.84
CA GLU A 44 8.82 9.26 16.52
C GLU A 44 8.70 10.47 15.57
N SER A 45 9.15 10.31 14.31
CA SER A 45 9.11 11.40 13.32
C SER A 45 7.81 11.44 12.51
N GLY A 46 7.08 10.35 12.50
CA GLY A 46 5.82 10.24 11.78
C GLY A 46 4.68 10.96 12.50
N VAL A 47 4.05 11.90 11.81
CA VAL A 47 2.86 12.58 12.33
C VAL A 47 1.63 11.74 12.02
N VAL A 48 0.95 11.25 13.06
CA VAL A 48 -0.30 10.48 12.92
C VAL A 48 -1.45 11.45 12.66
N SER A 49 -1.72 11.71 11.39
CA SER A 49 -2.72 12.70 10.97
C SER A 49 -3.26 12.45 9.56
N ALA A 50 -3.66 11.20 9.29
CA ALA A 50 -4.30 10.91 8.00
C ALA A 50 -5.50 11.85 7.77
N ARG A 51 -5.67 12.28 6.50
CA ARG A 51 -6.71 13.25 6.13
C ARG A 51 -8.08 12.59 6.04
N PRO A 52 -9.18 13.31 6.37
CA PRO A 52 -10.54 12.79 6.17
C PRO A 52 -10.84 12.34 4.73
N SER A 53 -10.19 12.96 3.71
CA SER A 53 -10.31 12.56 2.31
C SER A 53 -9.77 11.15 2.05
N PHE A 54 -8.80 10.69 2.84
CA PHE A 54 -8.31 9.31 2.83
C PHE A 54 -9.01 8.50 3.92
N ALA A 55 -10.25 8.11 3.65
CA ALA A 55 -11.17 7.50 4.61
C ALA A 55 -10.56 6.31 5.38
N TYR A 56 -9.80 5.43 4.71
CA TYR A 56 -9.14 4.29 5.36
C TYR A 56 -8.15 4.74 6.44
N GLY A 57 -7.19 5.58 6.08
CA GLY A 57 -6.18 6.08 7.02
C GLY A 57 -6.83 6.87 8.17
N TRP A 58 -7.82 7.72 7.85
CA TRP A 58 -8.57 8.50 8.82
C TRP A 58 -9.28 7.62 9.87
N LYS A 59 -10.00 6.59 9.44
CA LYS A 59 -10.66 5.63 10.34
C LYS A 59 -9.65 4.89 11.21
N LYS A 60 -8.51 4.48 10.65
CA LYS A 60 -7.43 3.83 11.42
C LYS A 60 -6.83 4.77 12.48
N VAL A 61 -6.69 6.06 12.21
CA VAL A 61 -6.28 7.06 13.22
C VAL A 61 -7.28 7.10 14.37
N GLN A 62 -8.58 7.13 14.08
CA GLN A 62 -9.63 7.12 15.12
C GLN A 62 -9.61 5.82 15.94
N CYS A 63 -9.41 4.66 15.29
CA CYS A 63 -9.22 3.39 15.99
C CYS A 63 -8.00 3.45 16.93
N GLU A 64 -6.85 3.96 16.47
CA GLU A 64 -5.67 4.11 17.32
C GLU A 64 -5.96 5.02 18.51
N GLN A 65 -6.62 6.16 18.32
CA GLN A 65 -6.98 7.07 19.40
C GLN A 65 -7.85 6.41 20.46
N THR A 66 -8.84 5.63 20.06
CA THR A 66 -9.71 4.85 20.95
C THR A 66 -8.91 3.83 21.76
N MET A 67 -8.01 3.09 21.11
CA MET A 67 -7.16 2.08 21.74
C MET A 67 -6.14 2.70 22.71
N TRP A 68 -5.48 3.81 22.30
CA TRP A 68 -4.55 4.56 23.17
C TRP A 68 -5.25 5.13 24.40
N GLY A 69 -6.46 5.66 24.25
CA GLY A 69 -7.28 6.12 25.39
C GLY A 69 -7.57 4.99 26.38
N ALA A 70 -7.85 3.79 25.91
CA ALA A 70 -8.06 2.61 26.78
C ALA A 70 -6.75 2.21 27.51
N HIS A 71 -5.62 2.21 26.81
CA HIS A 71 -4.32 1.97 27.42
C HIS A 71 -4.00 2.97 28.56
N GLN A 72 -4.22 4.28 28.29
CA GLN A 72 -3.97 5.34 29.27
C GLN A 72 -4.84 5.21 30.53
N ARG A 73 -6.05 4.65 30.42
CA ARG A 73 -6.91 4.34 31.56
C ARG A 73 -6.50 3.09 32.32
N GLY A 74 -5.53 2.33 31.80
CA GLY A 74 -5.10 1.07 32.41
C GLY A 74 -6.02 -0.13 32.09
N ASP A 75 -6.85 -0.03 31.05
CA ASP A 75 -7.77 -1.08 30.64
C ASP A 75 -7.03 -2.36 30.18
N PHE A 76 -5.87 -2.18 29.53
CA PHE A 76 -4.90 -3.20 29.10
C PHE A 76 -3.58 -2.53 28.62
N ALA A 77 -2.49 -3.29 28.50
CA ALA A 77 -1.30 -2.83 27.80
C ALA A 77 -1.56 -2.90 26.29
N LEU A 78 -1.38 -1.77 25.58
CA LEU A 78 -1.56 -1.72 24.13
C LEU A 78 -0.22 -1.90 23.41
N THR A 79 -0.22 -2.64 22.31
CA THR A 79 0.83 -2.65 21.30
C THR A 79 0.19 -2.34 19.95
N VAL A 80 0.69 -1.32 19.24
CA VAL A 80 0.20 -0.97 17.90
C VAL A 80 1.23 -1.41 16.87
N LEU A 81 0.83 -2.22 15.90
CA LEU A 81 1.64 -2.57 14.75
C LEU A 81 1.10 -1.86 13.52
N ARG A 82 1.97 -1.16 12.79
CA ARG A 82 1.67 -0.41 11.57
C ARG A 82 2.34 -1.06 10.37
N PRO A 83 1.71 -2.11 9.79
CA PRO A 83 2.23 -2.74 8.58
C PRO A 83 2.17 -1.80 7.38
N THR A 84 3.13 -1.96 6.47
CA THR A 84 3.05 -1.46 5.09
C THR A 84 2.16 -2.37 4.26
N PHE A 85 2.13 -2.18 2.92
CA PHE A 85 1.39 -3.08 2.04
C PHE A 85 1.82 -4.53 2.27
N THR A 86 0.93 -5.28 2.90
CA THR A 86 1.14 -6.71 3.19
C THR A 86 0.46 -7.54 2.13
N TYR A 87 1.21 -8.40 1.45
CA TYR A 87 0.72 -9.24 0.38
C TYR A 87 0.97 -10.72 0.66
N ASN A 88 0.23 -11.58 -0.01
CA ASN A 88 0.33 -13.03 0.07
C ASN A 88 0.00 -13.67 -1.28
N GLU A 89 0.04 -15.00 -1.36
CA GLU A 89 -0.13 -15.75 -2.60
C GLU A 89 -1.47 -15.50 -3.29
N THR A 90 -2.52 -15.10 -2.54
CA THR A 90 -3.87 -14.96 -3.11
C THR A 90 -4.15 -13.57 -3.69
N TRP A 91 -3.17 -12.65 -3.61
CA TRP A 91 -3.30 -11.26 -4.05
C TRP A 91 -2.30 -10.92 -5.14
N SER A 92 -2.62 -9.90 -5.94
CA SER A 92 -1.62 -9.29 -6.81
C SER A 92 -0.48 -8.72 -5.96
N PRO A 93 0.79 -9.07 -6.25
CA PRO A 93 1.92 -8.56 -5.49
C PRO A 93 2.27 -7.10 -5.82
N GLY A 94 1.66 -6.53 -6.86
CA GLY A 94 1.84 -5.13 -7.27
C GLY A 94 0.61 -4.28 -7.00
N ILE A 95 0.83 -3.04 -6.59
CA ILE A 95 -0.23 -2.03 -6.48
C ILE A 95 -0.20 -1.17 -7.74
N HIS A 96 -1.32 -1.17 -8.45
CA HIS A 96 -1.54 -0.34 -9.65
C HIS A 96 -2.22 0.98 -9.29
N SER A 97 -2.14 1.96 -10.20
CA SER A 97 -2.84 3.25 -10.08
C SER A 97 -4.36 3.09 -9.84
N PHE A 98 -4.95 1.98 -10.26
CA PHE A 98 -6.37 1.65 -10.06
C PHE A 98 -6.57 0.51 -9.04
N GLY A 99 -5.65 0.31 -8.11
CA GLY A 99 -5.79 -0.67 -7.03
C GLY A 99 -5.02 -1.97 -7.23
N GLY A 100 -5.36 -2.98 -6.45
CA GLY A 100 -4.63 -4.26 -6.35
C GLY A 100 -5.26 -5.44 -7.11
N GLN A 101 -6.16 -5.19 -8.06
CA GLN A 101 -6.84 -6.24 -8.82
C GLN A 101 -5.87 -6.99 -9.74
N SER A 102 -6.14 -8.27 -9.99
CA SER A 102 -5.24 -9.12 -10.77
C SER A 102 -5.33 -8.92 -12.29
N TYR A 103 -6.34 -8.22 -12.81
CA TYR A 103 -6.45 -7.94 -14.25
C TYR A 103 -5.29 -7.10 -14.81
N HIS A 104 -4.56 -6.40 -13.95
CA HIS A 104 -3.34 -5.69 -14.34
C HIS A 104 -2.25 -6.67 -14.81
N LEU A 105 -2.18 -7.87 -14.21
CA LEU A 105 -1.27 -8.92 -14.64
C LEU A 105 -1.64 -9.48 -16.01
N ASP A 106 -2.94 -9.62 -16.29
CA ASP A 106 -3.44 -10.04 -17.62
C ASP A 106 -3.13 -9.01 -18.71
N ARG A 107 -3.15 -7.70 -18.35
CA ARG A 107 -2.71 -6.64 -19.28
C ARG A 107 -1.25 -6.77 -19.67
N LEU A 108 -0.37 -7.08 -18.71
CA LEU A 108 1.04 -7.34 -18.98
C LEU A 108 1.21 -8.57 -19.88
N LEU A 109 0.54 -9.68 -19.57
CA LEU A 109 0.57 -10.91 -20.37
C LEU A 109 0.14 -10.68 -21.81
N LYS A 110 -0.84 -9.80 -22.03
CA LYS A 110 -1.36 -9.46 -23.36
C LYS A 110 -0.58 -8.33 -24.05
N GLY A 111 0.49 -7.82 -23.45
CA GLY A 111 1.26 -6.69 -23.99
C GLY A 111 0.42 -5.42 -24.22
N LYS A 112 -0.64 -5.23 -23.43
CA LYS A 112 -1.49 -4.05 -23.55
C LYS A 112 -0.86 -2.83 -22.88
N PRO A 113 -1.15 -1.60 -23.35
CA PRO A 113 -0.70 -0.37 -22.71
C PRO A 113 -1.00 -0.35 -21.22
N PHE A 114 -0.05 0.13 -20.40
CA PHE A 114 -0.09 0.01 -18.95
C PHE A 114 0.01 1.39 -18.28
N ILE A 115 -1.08 1.85 -17.68
CA ILE A 115 -1.14 3.18 -17.05
C ILE A 115 -0.31 3.18 -15.76
N LEU A 116 0.53 4.19 -15.60
CA LEU A 116 1.16 4.55 -14.35
C LEU A 116 0.87 6.02 -14.01
N HIS A 117 0.66 6.29 -12.72
CA HIS A 117 0.45 7.64 -12.23
C HIS A 117 1.75 8.44 -12.20
N GLY A 118 1.66 9.75 -12.48
CA GLY A 118 2.83 10.63 -12.56
C GLY A 118 3.81 10.11 -13.59
N ASP A 119 5.05 9.93 -13.21
CA ASP A 119 6.14 9.33 -14.01
C ASP A 119 6.51 7.90 -13.55
N GLY A 120 5.73 7.34 -12.62
CA GLY A 120 5.97 6.01 -12.06
C GLY A 120 7.16 5.92 -11.10
N THR A 121 7.75 7.05 -10.68
CA THR A 121 8.94 7.09 -9.80
C THR A 121 8.62 7.19 -8.31
N SER A 122 7.36 7.38 -7.91
CA SER A 122 6.98 7.29 -6.50
C SER A 122 7.38 5.94 -5.92
N ILE A 123 7.87 5.97 -4.68
CA ILE A 123 8.46 4.79 -4.04
C ILE A 123 7.41 4.06 -3.21
N TRP A 124 7.39 2.75 -3.39
CA TRP A 124 6.53 1.84 -2.68
C TRP A 124 7.34 0.76 -1.96
N VAL A 125 6.78 0.25 -0.87
CA VAL A 125 7.35 -0.87 -0.12
C VAL A 125 6.27 -1.90 0.14
N ALA A 126 6.62 -3.17 -0.04
CA ALA A 126 5.76 -4.32 0.21
C ALA A 126 6.40 -5.26 1.22
N THR A 127 5.58 -5.91 2.03
CA THR A 127 6.03 -6.89 3.03
C THR A 127 5.25 -8.18 2.85
N TYR A 128 5.96 -9.29 2.72
CA TYR A 128 5.29 -10.58 2.63
C TYR A 128 4.61 -10.93 3.94
N ARG A 129 3.44 -11.56 3.87
CA ARG A 129 2.57 -11.90 5.00
C ARG A 129 3.30 -12.52 6.18
N ASP A 130 4.20 -13.49 5.92
CA ASP A 130 4.86 -14.25 6.98
C ASP A 130 5.86 -13.37 7.75
N ASP A 131 6.54 -12.45 7.07
CA ASP A 131 7.40 -11.46 7.71
C ASP A 131 6.56 -10.51 8.59
N THR A 132 5.44 -10.01 8.06
CA THR A 132 4.51 -9.19 8.86
C THR A 132 4.02 -9.96 10.09
N ALA A 133 3.62 -11.21 9.94
CA ALA A 133 3.15 -12.05 11.04
C ALA A 133 4.21 -12.26 12.13
N SER A 134 5.50 -12.31 11.77
CA SER A 134 6.60 -12.47 12.73
C SER A 134 6.64 -11.31 13.74
N ALA A 135 6.31 -10.09 13.34
CA ALA A 135 6.23 -8.95 14.25
C ALA A 135 5.08 -9.10 15.27
N PHE A 136 3.94 -9.64 14.83
CA PHE A 136 2.82 -9.94 15.75
C PHE A 136 3.22 -10.99 16.76
N VAL A 137 3.85 -12.07 16.32
CA VAL A 137 4.34 -13.14 17.21
C VAL A 137 5.36 -12.59 18.22
N GLY A 138 6.31 -11.75 17.75
CA GLY A 138 7.32 -11.11 18.61
C GLY A 138 6.75 -10.12 19.63
N ALA A 139 5.55 -9.60 19.39
CA ALA A 139 4.85 -8.69 20.30
C ALA A 139 4.10 -9.43 21.42
N VAL A 140 3.70 -10.68 21.23
CA VAL A 140 2.88 -11.43 22.20
C VAL A 140 3.64 -11.64 23.51
N GLY A 141 3.09 -11.13 24.62
CA GLY A 141 3.67 -11.26 25.95
C GLY A 141 4.99 -10.50 26.16
N ASN A 142 5.42 -9.72 25.18
CA ASN A 142 6.67 -8.97 25.23
C ASN A 142 6.46 -7.62 25.94
N SER A 143 6.98 -7.50 27.15
CA SER A 143 6.83 -6.28 27.96
C SER A 143 7.48 -5.02 27.33
N LYS A 144 8.49 -5.17 26.45
CA LYS A 144 9.06 -4.05 25.70
C LYS A 144 8.06 -3.44 24.72
N ALA A 145 7.07 -4.23 24.28
CA ALA A 145 6.04 -3.80 23.34
C ALA A 145 4.86 -3.09 24.01
N PHE A 146 4.76 -3.11 25.33
CA PHE A 146 3.66 -2.49 26.06
C PHE A 146 3.71 -0.97 25.95
N GLY A 147 2.63 -0.35 25.53
CA GLY A 147 2.56 1.08 25.32
C GLY A 147 3.41 1.58 24.13
N GLN A 148 3.66 0.72 23.12
CA GLN A 148 4.49 1.05 21.98
C GLN A 148 3.77 0.88 20.65
N ALA A 149 4.17 1.71 19.67
CA ALA A 149 3.84 1.52 18.26
C ALA A 149 5.09 1.09 17.49
N TYR A 150 4.89 0.32 16.41
CA TYR A 150 5.97 -0.21 15.57
C TYR A 150 5.59 -0.16 14.09
N ASN A 151 6.48 0.38 13.26
CA ASN A 151 6.41 0.19 11.82
C ASN A 151 6.85 -1.24 11.47
N VAL A 152 6.05 -1.91 10.65
CA VAL A 152 6.37 -3.25 10.15
C VAL A 152 6.46 -3.17 8.63
N SER A 153 7.67 -2.94 8.15
CA SER A 153 7.96 -2.59 6.75
C SER A 153 8.96 -3.55 6.12
N GLY A 154 8.77 -3.84 4.84
CA GLY A 154 9.83 -4.40 4.01
C GLY A 154 11.03 -3.44 3.90
N GLU A 155 12.11 -3.93 3.28
CA GLU A 155 13.37 -3.19 3.17
C GLU A 155 13.78 -2.91 1.72
N GLU A 156 12.95 -3.28 0.76
CA GLU A 156 13.13 -2.99 -0.65
C GLU A 156 12.20 -1.82 -1.04
N TRP A 157 12.80 -0.66 -1.18
CA TRP A 157 12.13 0.56 -1.62
C TRP A 157 12.20 0.65 -3.13
N MET A 158 11.07 0.42 -3.80
CA MET A 158 11.01 0.27 -5.25
C MET A 158 10.09 1.30 -5.87
N THR A 159 10.47 1.82 -7.04
CA THR A 159 9.55 2.63 -7.85
C THR A 159 8.44 1.77 -8.45
N HIS A 160 7.29 2.36 -8.74
CA HIS A 160 6.21 1.65 -9.45
C HIS A 160 6.70 1.12 -10.81
N ASN A 161 7.54 1.88 -11.52
CA ASN A 161 8.20 1.41 -12.74
C ASN A 161 8.96 0.10 -12.53
N HIS A 162 9.76 0.03 -11.46
CA HIS A 162 10.56 -1.17 -11.16
C HIS A 162 9.68 -2.35 -10.78
N ILE A 163 8.67 -2.14 -9.94
CA ILE A 163 7.72 -3.18 -9.52
C ILE A 163 7.07 -3.83 -10.75
N TRP A 164 6.50 -3.03 -11.65
CA TRP A 164 5.75 -3.56 -12.79
C TRP A 164 6.64 -4.18 -13.86
N ARG A 165 7.87 -3.68 -14.08
CA ARG A 165 8.87 -4.37 -14.92
C ARG A 165 9.27 -5.72 -14.32
N THR A 166 9.48 -5.77 -13.01
CA THR A 166 9.79 -7.03 -12.32
C THR A 166 8.66 -8.05 -12.48
N LEU A 167 7.40 -7.62 -12.31
CA LEU A 167 6.25 -8.50 -12.48
C LEU A 167 6.09 -8.97 -13.94
N ALA A 168 6.31 -8.09 -14.93
CA ALA A 168 6.31 -8.48 -16.34
C ALA A 168 7.37 -9.54 -16.64
N ARG A 169 8.60 -9.33 -16.16
CA ARG A 169 9.70 -10.32 -16.30
C ARG A 169 9.35 -11.66 -15.64
N LEU A 170 8.80 -11.66 -14.44
CA LEU A 170 8.38 -12.89 -13.74
C LEU A 170 7.23 -13.61 -14.44
N LEU A 171 6.37 -12.87 -15.13
CA LEU A 171 5.29 -13.41 -15.95
C LEU A 171 5.73 -13.89 -17.33
N GLU A 172 7.01 -13.65 -17.71
CA GLU A 172 7.51 -13.85 -19.07
C GLU A 172 6.68 -13.05 -20.10
N ALA A 173 6.16 -11.91 -19.68
CA ALA A 173 5.39 -10.99 -20.50
C ALA A 173 6.31 -10.05 -21.29
N PRO A 174 5.81 -9.42 -22.37
CA PRO A 174 6.54 -8.35 -23.06
C PRO A 174 6.94 -7.21 -22.12
N GLU A 175 7.98 -6.42 -22.50
CA GLU A 175 8.30 -5.16 -21.78
C GLU A 175 7.06 -4.26 -21.74
N PRO A 176 6.70 -3.75 -20.57
CA PRO A 176 5.49 -2.94 -20.44
C PRO A 176 5.51 -1.64 -21.24
N ASP A 177 4.50 -1.41 -22.04
CA ASP A 177 4.23 -0.13 -22.71
C ASP A 177 3.59 0.84 -21.73
N PHE A 178 4.42 1.52 -20.92
CA PHE A 178 3.93 2.43 -19.89
C PHE A 178 3.32 3.71 -20.48
N VAL A 179 2.13 4.04 -19.99
CA VAL A 179 1.39 5.26 -20.29
C VAL A 179 1.34 6.10 -19.01
N TYR A 180 2.16 7.14 -18.98
CA TYR A 180 2.27 8.03 -17.82
C TYR A 180 1.18 9.10 -17.87
N ILE A 181 0.34 9.13 -16.84
CA ILE A 181 -0.76 10.10 -16.73
C ILE A 181 -0.64 10.85 -15.40
N PRO A 182 -0.70 12.20 -15.41
CA PRO A 182 -0.68 12.98 -14.17
C PRO A 182 -1.72 12.48 -13.16
N THR A 183 -1.31 12.31 -11.91
CA THR A 183 -2.17 11.71 -10.85
C THR A 183 -3.48 12.46 -10.66
N GLU A 184 -3.43 13.80 -10.68
CA GLU A 184 -4.63 14.65 -10.56
C GLU A 184 -5.61 14.42 -11.72
N LEU A 185 -5.08 14.14 -12.91
CA LEU A 185 -5.93 13.83 -14.05
C LEU A 185 -6.56 12.44 -13.92
N LEU A 186 -5.80 11.44 -13.46
CA LEU A 186 -6.35 10.10 -13.17
C LEU A 186 -7.50 10.18 -12.17
N GLY A 187 -7.34 10.98 -11.10
CA GLY A 187 -8.41 11.20 -10.12
C GLY A 187 -9.68 11.84 -10.69
N LYS A 188 -9.55 12.64 -11.76
CA LYS A 188 -10.70 13.22 -12.48
C LYS A 188 -11.33 12.26 -13.48
N LEU A 189 -10.51 11.42 -14.15
CA LEU A 189 -10.96 10.47 -15.18
C LEU A 189 -11.61 9.22 -14.58
N ALA A 190 -11.11 8.75 -13.44
CA ALA A 190 -11.56 7.54 -12.77
C ALA A 190 -11.55 7.77 -11.24
N PRO A 191 -12.41 8.66 -10.70
CA PRO A 191 -12.33 9.11 -9.31
C PRO A 191 -12.47 7.97 -8.29
N LYS A 192 -13.26 6.98 -8.59
CA LYS A 192 -13.46 5.81 -7.72
C LYS A 192 -12.27 4.85 -7.78
N GLU A 193 -11.81 4.52 -8.98
CA GLU A 193 -10.73 3.56 -9.20
C GLU A 193 -9.36 4.14 -8.79
N ALA A 194 -9.16 5.46 -8.96
CA ALA A 194 -7.90 6.15 -8.65
C ALA A 194 -7.87 6.78 -7.25
N GLU A 195 -8.90 6.62 -6.41
CA GLU A 195 -8.96 7.21 -5.06
C GLU A 195 -7.70 6.91 -4.26
N TRP A 196 -7.34 5.64 -4.14
CA TRP A 196 -6.14 5.22 -3.42
C TRP A 196 -4.83 5.74 -4.04
N CYS A 197 -4.81 5.90 -5.36
CA CYS A 197 -3.66 6.47 -6.04
C CYS A 197 -3.47 7.95 -5.66
N VAL A 198 -4.54 8.73 -5.69
CA VAL A 198 -4.51 10.16 -5.35
C VAL A 198 -4.13 10.38 -3.89
N GLU A 199 -4.68 9.59 -2.97
CA GLU A 199 -4.49 9.78 -1.53
C GLU A 199 -3.22 9.08 -0.99
N ASN A 200 -2.73 8.01 -1.64
CA ASN A 200 -1.66 7.18 -1.10
C ASN A 200 -0.55 6.86 -2.10
N PHE A 201 -0.84 6.18 -3.22
CA PHE A 201 0.22 5.57 -4.06
C PHE A 201 1.12 6.57 -4.76
N ARG A 202 0.67 7.81 -4.96
CA ARG A 202 1.46 8.91 -5.50
C ARG A 202 2.58 9.39 -4.57
N HIS A 203 2.50 9.07 -3.28
CA HIS A 203 3.46 9.48 -2.26
C HIS A 203 4.51 8.40 -2.01
N ASN A 204 5.70 8.83 -1.60
CA ASN A 204 6.75 7.89 -1.21
C ASN A 204 6.38 7.20 0.10
N ASN A 205 6.44 5.88 0.10
CA ASN A 205 6.21 5.04 1.28
C ASN A 205 7.55 4.42 1.69
N ILE A 206 8.28 5.10 2.56
CA ILE A 206 9.62 4.73 3.03
C ILE A 206 9.62 4.81 4.55
N PHE A 207 9.64 3.65 5.22
CA PHE A 207 9.50 3.54 6.67
C PHE A 207 10.71 2.84 7.28
N ASP A 208 11.09 3.29 8.49
CA ASP A 208 12.10 2.63 9.32
C ASP A 208 11.44 1.53 10.17
N ASN A 209 12.06 0.37 10.22
CA ASN A 209 11.62 -0.79 11.01
C ASN A 209 12.63 -1.19 12.10
N THR A 210 13.64 -0.34 12.36
CA THR A 210 14.70 -0.62 13.32
C THR A 210 14.16 -0.93 14.71
N LYS A 211 13.11 -0.22 15.15
CA LYS A 211 12.46 -0.44 16.42
C LYS A 211 11.81 -1.83 16.50
N ALA A 212 11.08 -2.24 15.44
CA ALA A 212 10.47 -3.57 15.38
C ALA A 212 11.51 -4.69 15.38
N LYS A 213 12.64 -4.51 14.67
CA LYS A 213 13.76 -5.46 14.69
C LYS A 213 14.35 -5.62 16.08
N ARG A 214 14.62 -4.49 16.76
CA ARG A 214 15.26 -4.47 18.07
C ARG A 214 14.38 -5.09 19.16
N ASP A 215 13.11 -4.74 19.19
CA ASP A 215 12.22 -5.05 20.30
C ASP A 215 11.39 -6.31 20.08
N LEU A 216 10.96 -6.57 18.84
CA LEU A 216 10.08 -7.68 18.47
C LEU A 216 10.80 -8.83 17.78
N GLY A 217 12.08 -8.64 17.40
CA GLY A 217 12.81 -9.62 16.59
C GLY A 217 12.29 -9.75 15.16
N PHE A 218 11.58 -8.72 14.66
CA PHE A 218 11.13 -8.66 13.28
C PHE A 218 12.28 -8.86 12.31
N ARG A 219 12.04 -9.62 11.24
CA ARG A 219 13.01 -9.84 10.15
C ARG A 219 12.31 -9.74 8.82
N TYR A 220 12.91 -9.04 7.88
CA TYR A 220 12.53 -9.06 6.47
C TYR A 220 13.29 -10.21 5.79
N THR A 221 12.61 -11.30 5.51
CA THR A 221 13.23 -12.55 5.01
C THR A 221 12.81 -12.87 3.59
N VAL A 222 11.60 -12.51 3.19
CA VAL A 222 11.07 -12.77 1.85
C VAL A 222 11.22 -11.53 0.98
N ARG A 223 12.21 -11.56 0.08
CA ARG A 223 12.41 -10.48 -0.88
C ARG A 223 11.24 -10.36 -1.84
N PHE A 224 11.02 -9.14 -2.37
CA PHE A 224 9.87 -8.85 -3.24
C PHE A 224 9.77 -9.81 -4.43
N GLU A 225 10.88 -10.04 -5.15
CA GLU A 225 10.87 -10.94 -6.31
C GLU A 225 10.46 -12.36 -5.94
N GLU A 226 10.94 -12.89 -4.82
CA GLU A 226 10.57 -14.22 -4.32
C GLU A 226 9.09 -14.30 -3.95
N GLY A 227 8.62 -13.34 -3.14
CA GLY A 227 7.21 -13.28 -2.74
C GLY A 227 6.28 -13.08 -3.94
N ALA A 228 6.66 -12.21 -4.88
CA ALA A 228 5.92 -11.98 -6.11
C ALA A 228 5.81 -13.26 -6.95
N ARG A 229 6.90 -14.02 -7.11
CA ARG A 229 6.88 -15.32 -7.81
C ARG A 229 5.87 -16.27 -7.18
N ARG A 230 5.89 -16.44 -5.85
CA ARG A 230 4.92 -17.27 -5.13
C ARG A 230 3.48 -16.86 -5.42
N CYS A 231 3.20 -15.54 -5.43
CA CYS A 231 1.88 -15.01 -5.76
C CYS A 231 1.47 -15.30 -7.21
N LEU A 232 2.35 -15.05 -8.17
CA LEU A 232 2.07 -15.26 -9.59
C LEU A 232 1.84 -16.75 -9.89
N ASP A 233 2.65 -17.64 -9.31
CA ASP A 233 2.49 -19.09 -9.48
C ASP A 233 1.14 -19.56 -8.91
N TRP A 234 0.78 -19.08 -7.71
CA TRP A 234 -0.51 -19.42 -7.12
C TRP A 234 -1.69 -18.89 -7.94
N LEU A 235 -1.64 -17.61 -8.37
CA LEU A 235 -2.71 -16.99 -9.16
C LEU A 235 -2.90 -17.72 -10.49
N ARG A 236 -1.81 -18.14 -11.16
CA ARG A 236 -1.87 -18.95 -12.38
C ARG A 236 -2.46 -20.34 -12.13
N ALA A 237 -1.94 -21.06 -11.13
CA ALA A 237 -2.38 -22.42 -10.80
C ALA A 237 -3.86 -22.49 -10.41
N ASN A 238 -4.41 -21.40 -9.86
CA ASN A 238 -5.78 -21.33 -9.40
C ASN A 238 -6.71 -20.53 -10.34
N ASN A 239 -6.25 -20.14 -11.53
CA ASN A 239 -7.01 -19.35 -12.50
C ASN A 239 -7.61 -18.07 -11.90
N ARG A 240 -6.82 -17.35 -11.08
CA ARG A 240 -7.23 -16.14 -10.35
C ARG A 240 -6.75 -14.84 -10.99
N ILE A 241 -6.14 -14.91 -12.16
CA ILE A 241 -5.83 -13.71 -12.97
C ILE A 241 -7.09 -13.36 -13.75
N GLU A 242 -7.66 -12.20 -13.44
CA GLU A 242 -8.90 -11.72 -14.06
C GLU A 242 -8.62 -11.22 -15.47
N ASP A 243 -9.56 -11.49 -16.40
CA ASP A 243 -9.48 -10.99 -17.77
C ASP A 243 -9.64 -9.45 -17.80
N CYS A 244 -8.64 -8.76 -18.31
CA CYS A 244 -8.64 -7.31 -18.43
C CYS A 244 -9.71 -6.77 -19.42
N ALA A 245 -10.27 -7.60 -20.27
CA ALA A 245 -11.39 -7.23 -21.16
C ALA A 245 -12.66 -6.85 -20.37
N LYS A 246 -12.79 -7.27 -19.12
CA LYS A 246 -13.88 -6.87 -18.22
C LYS A 246 -13.82 -5.41 -17.78
N TYR A 247 -12.72 -4.72 -18.05
CA TYR A 247 -12.43 -3.36 -17.60
C TYR A 247 -12.23 -2.39 -18.78
N PRO A 248 -13.24 -2.20 -19.66
CA PRO A 248 -13.11 -1.41 -20.90
C PRO A 248 -12.84 0.07 -20.66
N PHE A 249 -13.14 0.59 -19.48
CA PHE A 249 -12.82 1.98 -19.10
C PHE A 249 -11.32 2.26 -19.20
N TYR A 250 -10.48 1.26 -18.91
CA TYR A 250 -9.04 1.38 -18.96
C TYR A 250 -8.53 1.68 -20.36
N ASP A 251 -8.93 0.88 -21.34
CA ASP A 251 -8.53 1.07 -22.74
C ASP A 251 -9.04 2.42 -23.28
N ARG A 252 -10.26 2.82 -22.90
CA ARG A 252 -10.81 4.14 -23.24
C ARG A 252 -9.99 5.29 -22.69
N ILE A 253 -9.47 5.19 -21.45
CA ILE A 253 -8.57 6.22 -20.89
C ILE A 253 -7.28 6.29 -21.70
N VAL A 254 -6.65 5.15 -21.99
CA VAL A 254 -5.41 5.08 -22.78
C VAL A 254 -5.58 5.70 -24.16
N GLU A 255 -6.62 5.30 -24.90
CA GLU A 255 -6.91 5.82 -26.25
C GLU A 255 -7.16 7.33 -26.25
N THR A 256 -7.95 7.79 -25.27
CA THR A 256 -8.27 9.21 -25.15
C THR A 256 -7.00 10.01 -24.79
N TRP A 257 -6.20 9.54 -23.85
CA TRP A 257 -4.95 10.19 -23.46
C TRP A 257 -4.01 10.33 -24.64
N ARG A 258 -3.67 9.22 -25.33
CA ARG A 258 -2.75 9.23 -26.47
C ARG A 258 -3.21 10.13 -27.60
N ARG A 259 -4.52 10.16 -27.87
CA ARG A 259 -5.09 11.03 -28.90
C ARG A 259 -4.90 12.51 -28.54
N HIS A 260 -5.15 12.91 -27.30
CA HIS A 260 -5.01 14.29 -26.87
C HIS A 260 -3.55 14.71 -26.70
N GLU A 261 -2.69 13.84 -26.19
CA GLU A 261 -1.25 14.07 -26.12
C GLU A 261 -0.67 14.35 -27.51
N ALA A 262 -0.98 13.51 -28.51
CA ALA A 262 -0.56 13.71 -29.89
C ALA A 262 -1.07 15.03 -30.48
N ALA A 263 -2.33 15.40 -30.18
CA ALA A 263 -2.91 16.66 -30.62
C ALA A 263 -2.20 17.88 -30.02
N MET A 264 -1.92 17.88 -28.73
CA MET A 264 -1.18 18.92 -28.02
C MET A 264 0.23 19.08 -28.59
N VAL A 265 0.96 17.99 -28.81
CA VAL A 265 2.31 18.04 -29.41
C VAL A 265 2.26 18.65 -30.79
N LYS A 266 1.30 18.24 -31.63
CA LYS A 266 1.13 18.81 -32.99
C LYS A 266 0.82 20.29 -32.95
N GLU A 267 -0.06 20.74 -32.06
CA GLU A 267 -0.42 22.16 -31.92
C GLU A 267 0.80 23.04 -31.56
N MET A 268 1.60 22.56 -30.57
CA MET A 268 2.82 23.27 -30.14
C MET A 268 3.90 23.32 -31.23
N GLN A 269 4.01 22.25 -32.03
CA GLN A 269 4.96 22.23 -33.16
C GLN A 269 4.54 23.15 -34.33
N MET A 270 3.23 23.36 -34.52
CA MET A 270 2.74 24.27 -35.54
C MET A 270 2.88 25.77 -35.17
N ASN A 271 2.92 26.04 -33.85
CA ASN A 271 3.08 27.36 -33.28
C ASN A 271 4.33 27.40 -32.37
N PRO A 272 5.54 27.24 -32.91
CA PRO A 272 6.75 27.31 -32.10
C PRO A 272 6.87 28.71 -31.48
N GLN A 273 7.17 28.75 -30.18
CA GLN A 273 7.46 30.03 -29.51
C GLN A 273 8.70 30.66 -30.18
N PRO A 274 8.75 32.01 -30.34
CA PRO A 274 9.87 32.70 -30.95
C PRO A 274 11.16 32.54 -30.15
#